data_6c74ffc8abe3264bbf9c120e47942fc5
#
_entry.id   6c74ffc8abe3264bbf9c120e47942fc5
#
_cell.length_a   1.000
_cell.length_b   1.000
_cell.length_c   1.000
_cell.angle_alpha   90.00
_cell.angle_beta   90.00
_cell.angle_gamma   90.00
#
_symmetry.space_group_name_H-M   'P 1'
#
loop_
_entity.id
_entity.type
_entity.pdbx_description
1 polymer ?
#
loop_
_entity_poly.entity_id
_entity_poly.type
_entity_poly.pdbx_seq_one_letter_code
_entity_poly.pdbx_strand_id
1 'polypeptide(L)'
;VYKFSVMGVTAAVAGASGYGGGELLRLLLGHPGIEIGDLAANTSAGAAVTEVHPHLPDLEGRVFVDTEALAQTSADIVFLALPHGQSAAVAAMLPAGVRVVDLGADHRLHDPQAWQRAYGGEHAGTWTYGMPELPGAREEIRVSNRVAAPGCYPTAVSLALVPLVAAGAVDPSDLVVVAASGTSGAGRSAKTSLLGSEVMGDLTAYKVGSHQHRPEIVQTLSRYAGSPVSMSFTPVLAPMPRGILATCTARPSAEIVSGDDLGTGLGADAETITGILRAFYDGEPFVRVLPAGRWPRTSSTLGSNCVHLQATVDAEAGRVVVVAAIDNLTKGAAGQAVQCANLMLGQPETTGLSAQGVAP
;
A
#
# COMPACT_ATOMS: atom_id res chain seq x y z
N VAL A 1 36.15 -7.32 -13.96
CA VAL A 1 34.98 -7.01 -13.16
C VAL A 1 34.79 -8.18 -12.23
N TYR A 2 35.21 -8.06 -10.98
CA TYR A 2 34.98 -9.09 -9.96
C TYR A 2 33.48 -9.10 -9.62
N LYS A 3 32.75 -10.13 -10.05
CA LYS A 3 31.46 -10.47 -9.48
C LYS A 3 31.73 -10.99 -8.06
N PHE A 4 31.54 -10.15 -7.07
CA PHE A 4 31.28 -10.66 -5.72
C PHE A 4 29.99 -11.46 -5.81
N SER A 5 30.08 -12.79 -5.70
CA SER A 5 28.94 -13.64 -5.44
C SER A 5 28.48 -13.35 -4.00
N VAL A 6 27.65 -12.35 -3.83
CA VAL A 6 26.75 -12.30 -2.69
C VAL A 6 25.84 -13.51 -2.92
N MET A 7 25.80 -14.46 -2.00
CA MET A 7 24.77 -15.52 -2.05
C MET A 7 23.44 -14.80 -2.12
N GLY A 8 22.78 -14.84 -3.28
CA GLY A 8 21.54 -14.12 -3.53
C GLY A 8 20.45 -14.68 -2.62
N VAL A 9 19.67 -13.80 -2.01
CA VAL A 9 18.46 -14.18 -1.26
C VAL A 9 17.46 -14.73 -2.26
N THR A 10 16.89 -15.89 -2.00
CA THR A 10 15.88 -16.49 -2.86
C THR A 10 14.47 -16.13 -2.36
N ALA A 11 13.63 -15.63 -3.26
CA ALA A 11 12.23 -15.28 -2.97
C ALA A 11 11.26 -16.20 -3.68
N ALA A 12 10.27 -16.72 -2.96
CA ALA A 12 9.12 -17.40 -3.55
C ALA A 12 7.87 -16.48 -3.51
N VAL A 13 6.95 -16.68 -4.46
CA VAL A 13 5.72 -15.88 -4.57
C VAL A 13 4.51 -16.79 -4.66
N ALA A 14 3.61 -16.71 -3.67
CA ALA A 14 2.29 -17.30 -3.72
C ALA A 14 1.30 -16.31 -4.36
N GLY A 15 0.40 -16.79 -5.22
CA GLY A 15 -0.50 -15.93 -5.99
C GLY A 15 0.21 -15.20 -7.14
N ALA A 16 1.30 -15.80 -7.65
CA ALA A 16 2.17 -15.24 -8.69
C ALA A 16 1.43 -14.93 -10.00
N SER A 17 0.30 -15.57 -10.31
CA SER A 17 -0.49 -15.33 -11.53
C SER A 17 -1.42 -14.10 -11.45
N GLY A 18 -1.61 -13.49 -10.27
CA GLY A 18 -2.42 -12.29 -10.07
C GLY A 18 -1.72 -10.99 -10.52
N TYR A 19 -2.44 -9.86 -10.49
CA TYR A 19 -1.84 -8.55 -10.80
C TYR A 19 -0.76 -8.15 -9.78
N GLY A 20 -1.04 -8.34 -8.47
CA GLY A 20 -0.04 -8.08 -7.42
C GLY A 20 1.18 -8.99 -7.54
N GLY A 21 0.97 -10.28 -7.85
CA GLY A 21 2.03 -11.23 -8.13
C GLY A 21 2.87 -10.83 -9.34
N GLY A 22 2.23 -10.50 -10.47
CA GLY A 22 2.94 -10.04 -11.67
C GLY A 22 3.75 -8.76 -11.45
N GLU A 23 3.24 -7.82 -10.65
CA GLU A 23 4.00 -6.62 -10.28
C GLU A 23 5.19 -6.95 -9.35
N LEU A 24 5.00 -7.88 -8.39
CA LEU A 24 6.12 -8.42 -7.59
C LEU A 24 7.21 -9.00 -8.48
N LEU A 25 6.84 -9.87 -9.43
CA LEU A 25 7.79 -10.49 -10.35
C LEU A 25 8.56 -9.45 -11.15
N ARG A 26 7.87 -8.40 -11.65
CA ARG A 26 8.52 -7.30 -12.37
C ARG A 26 9.56 -6.59 -11.50
N LEU A 27 9.25 -6.32 -10.24
CA LEU A 27 10.18 -5.67 -9.31
C LEU A 27 11.34 -6.58 -8.92
N LEU A 28 11.07 -7.86 -8.65
CA LEU A 28 12.09 -8.83 -8.26
C LEU A 28 13.06 -9.14 -9.41
N LEU A 29 12.62 -9.18 -10.67
CA LEU A 29 13.50 -9.30 -11.84
C LEU A 29 14.52 -8.16 -11.93
N GLY A 30 14.13 -6.94 -11.53
CA GLY A 30 15.03 -5.79 -11.47
C GLY A 30 15.84 -5.67 -10.17
N HIS A 31 15.65 -6.58 -9.21
CA HIS A 31 16.26 -6.47 -7.89
C HIS A 31 17.67 -7.08 -7.86
N PRO A 32 18.72 -6.33 -7.48
CA PRO A 32 20.12 -6.80 -7.60
C PRO A 32 20.50 -7.86 -6.57
N GLY A 33 19.74 -8.04 -5.49
CA GLY A 33 20.07 -8.95 -4.38
C GLY A 33 19.04 -10.04 -4.09
N ILE A 34 17.99 -10.15 -4.92
CA ILE A 34 16.96 -11.20 -4.75
C ILE A 34 16.84 -12.00 -6.04
N GLU A 35 16.92 -13.31 -5.93
CA GLU A 35 16.68 -14.25 -7.02
C GLU A 35 15.25 -14.82 -6.90
N ILE A 36 14.58 -15.02 -8.04
CA ILE A 36 13.23 -15.55 -8.08
C ILE A 36 13.29 -17.09 -8.00
N GLY A 37 12.79 -17.63 -6.90
CA GLY A 37 12.56 -19.06 -6.64
C GLY A 37 11.19 -19.55 -7.13
N ASP A 38 10.44 -20.24 -6.26
CA ASP A 38 9.15 -20.85 -6.61
C ASP A 38 8.07 -19.80 -6.91
N LEU A 39 7.31 -20.02 -7.98
CA LEU A 39 6.19 -19.20 -8.42
C LEU A 39 4.90 -19.99 -8.28
N ALA A 40 4.18 -19.83 -7.19
CA ALA A 40 3.01 -20.64 -6.91
C ALA A 40 1.69 -19.94 -7.31
N ALA A 41 0.80 -20.74 -7.92
CA ALA A 41 -0.53 -20.29 -8.30
C ALA A 41 -1.49 -21.47 -8.39
N ASN A 42 -2.66 -21.40 -7.71
CA ASN A 42 -3.61 -22.52 -7.68
C ASN A 42 -4.21 -22.83 -9.06
N THR A 43 -5.03 -21.89 -9.59
CA THR A 43 -5.76 -22.11 -10.84
C THR A 43 -4.90 -22.06 -12.09
N SER A 44 -3.67 -21.56 -11.98
CA SER A 44 -2.71 -21.45 -13.08
C SER A 44 -1.52 -22.39 -12.90
N ALA A 45 -1.54 -23.34 -11.95
CA ALA A 45 -0.49 -24.34 -11.79
C ALA A 45 -0.29 -25.12 -13.09
N GLY A 46 0.97 -25.32 -13.50
CA GLY A 46 1.34 -25.94 -14.76
C GLY A 46 1.35 -25.00 -15.99
N ALA A 47 0.75 -23.83 -15.92
CA ALA A 47 0.81 -22.86 -17.01
C ALA A 47 2.17 -22.15 -17.07
N ALA A 48 2.62 -21.79 -18.28
CA ALA A 48 3.82 -21.00 -18.46
C ALA A 48 3.64 -19.59 -17.88
N VAL A 49 4.66 -19.07 -17.19
CA VAL A 49 4.60 -17.74 -16.57
C VAL A 49 4.39 -16.67 -17.63
N THR A 50 5.05 -16.79 -18.79
CA THR A 50 4.97 -15.83 -19.90
C THR A 50 3.64 -15.84 -20.65
N GLU A 51 2.85 -16.92 -20.58
CA GLU A 51 1.47 -16.92 -21.08
C GLU A 51 0.56 -16.02 -20.21
N VAL A 52 0.80 -15.99 -18.91
CA VAL A 52 0.04 -15.18 -17.96
C VAL A 52 0.59 -13.76 -17.85
N HIS A 53 1.92 -13.61 -17.93
CA HIS A 53 2.65 -12.34 -17.84
C HIS A 53 3.56 -12.14 -19.07
N PRO A 54 2.99 -11.87 -20.26
CA PRO A 54 3.80 -11.76 -21.50
C PRO A 54 4.78 -10.57 -21.50
N HIS A 55 4.62 -9.64 -20.57
CA HIS A 55 5.52 -8.50 -20.35
C HIS A 55 6.77 -8.85 -19.50
N LEU A 56 6.94 -10.09 -19.09
CA LEU A 56 8.08 -10.59 -18.29
C LEU A 56 8.85 -11.69 -19.08
N PRO A 57 9.47 -11.35 -20.23
CA PRO A 57 10.13 -12.36 -21.09
C PRO A 57 11.29 -13.07 -20.40
N ASP A 58 11.94 -12.45 -19.39
CA ASP A 58 13.03 -13.07 -18.64
C ASP A 58 12.59 -14.29 -17.80
N LEU A 59 11.28 -14.53 -17.69
CA LEU A 59 10.72 -15.75 -17.07
C LEU A 59 10.33 -16.82 -18.08
N GLU A 60 10.81 -16.74 -19.32
CA GLU A 60 10.59 -17.77 -20.33
C GLU A 60 11.06 -19.14 -19.84
N GLY A 61 10.27 -20.16 -20.11
CA GLY A 61 10.51 -21.54 -19.64
C GLY A 61 10.16 -21.81 -18.17
N ARG A 62 9.76 -20.77 -17.39
CA ARG A 62 9.24 -20.95 -16.04
C ARG A 62 7.77 -21.32 -16.07
N VAL A 63 7.35 -22.23 -15.18
CA VAL A 63 5.95 -22.63 -14.98
C VAL A 63 5.52 -22.34 -13.55
N PHE A 64 4.22 -22.09 -13.35
CA PHE A 64 3.69 -21.99 -11.99
C PHE A 64 3.59 -23.38 -11.35
N VAL A 65 4.01 -23.45 -10.08
CA VAL A 65 3.82 -24.64 -9.25
C VAL A 65 2.53 -24.50 -8.43
N ASP A 66 2.07 -25.60 -7.86
CA ASP A 66 0.96 -25.58 -6.93
C ASP A 66 1.34 -24.88 -5.62
N THR A 67 0.36 -24.27 -4.93
CA THR A 67 0.64 -23.52 -3.69
C THR A 67 1.14 -24.44 -2.58
N GLU A 68 0.70 -25.70 -2.54
CA GLU A 68 1.17 -26.73 -1.59
C GLU A 68 2.67 -27.03 -1.74
N ALA A 69 3.25 -26.83 -2.91
CA ALA A 69 4.68 -27.00 -3.12
C ALA A 69 5.54 -26.08 -2.24
N LEU A 70 4.98 -24.92 -1.82
CA LEU A 70 5.68 -23.99 -0.93
C LEU A 70 5.95 -24.56 0.47
N ALA A 71 5.28 -25.64 0.88
CA ALA A 71 5.60 -26.36 2.12
C ALA A 71 7.02 -26.96 2.13
N GLN A 72 7.64 -27.13 0.96
CA GLN A 72 9.00 -27.62 0.79
C GLN A 72 9.93 -26.56 0.18
N THR A 73 9.52 -25.31 0.12
CA THR A 73 10.35 -24.25 -0.47
C THR A 73 11.65 -24.07 0.31
N SER A 74 12.72 -23.82 -0.42
CA SER A 74 14.02 -23.41 0.13
C SER A 74 14.25 -21.91 0.09
N ALA A 75 13.20 -21.14 -0.21
CA ALA A 75 13.29 -19.68 -0.28
C ALA A 75 13.59 -19.07 1.10
N ASP A 76 14.39 -18.02 1.11
CA ASP A 76 14.69 -17.22 2.32
C ASP A 76 13.51 -16.33 2.73
N ILE A 77 12.72 -15.90 1.72
CA ILE A 77 11.55 -15.06 1.91
C ILE A 77 10.41 -15.49 0.98
N VAL A 78 9.17 -15.42 1.48
CA VAL A 78 7.96 -15.72 0.71
C VAL A 78 7.05 -14.49 0.70
N PHE A 79 6.61 -14.10 -0.49
CA PHE A 79 5.58 -13.09 -0.66
C PHE A 79 4.22 -13.76 -0.89
N LEU A 80 3.22 -13.36 -0.11
CA LEU A 80 1.85 -13.85 -0.26
C LEU A 80 1.00 -12.80 -0.97
N ALA A 81 0.75 -12.97 -2.26
CA ALA A 81 -0.11 -12.10 -3.08
C ALA A 81 -1.47 -12.77 -3.34
N LEU A 82 -2.08 -13.28 -2.28
CA LEU A 82 -3.27 -14.11 -2.31
C LEU A 82 -4.56 -13.29 -2.06
N PRO A 83 -5.73 -13.80 -2.48
CA PRO A 83 -7.00 -13.25 -2.03
C PRO A 83 -7.13 -13.29 -0.50
N HIS A 84 -7.90 -12.36 0.06
CA HIS A 84 -8.19 -12.30 1.49
C HIS A 84 -8.75 -13.63 2.02
N GLY A 85 -8.33 -14.05 3.19
CA GLY A 85 -8.72 -15.32 3.83
C GLY A 85 -7.91 -16.54 3.37
N GLN A 86 -6.89 -16.37 2.51
CA GLN A 86 -6.05 -17.48 2.02
C GLN A 86 -4.60 -17.42 2.50
N SER A 87 -4.11 -16.25 2.89
CA SER A 87 -2.70 -16.07 3.30
C SER A 87 -2.37 -16.85 4.57
N ALA A 88 -3.29 -16.89 5.54
CA ALA A 88 -3.08 -17.56 6.82
C ALA A 88 -2.79 -19.06 6.65
N ALA A 89 -3.55 -19.76 5.82
CA ALA A 89 -3.37 -21.18 5.56
C ALA A 89 -2.01 -21.46 4.89
N VAL A 90 -1.64 -20.64 3.90
CA VAL A 90 -0.34 -20.77 3.22
C VAL A 90 0.81 -20.48 4.18
N ALA A 91 0.70 -19.41 4.97
CA ALA A 91 1.72 -19.05 5.95
C ALA A 91 1.96 -20.12 7.02
N ALA A 92 0.92 -20.87 7.38
CA ALA A 92 1.02 -21.96 8.37
C ALA A 92 1.77 -23.20 7.87
N MET A 93 1.79 -23.42 6.55
CA MET A 93 2.50 -24.58 5.97
C MET A 93 3.95 -24.29 5.58
N LEU A 94 4.39 -23.03 5.60
CA LEU A 94 5.75 -22.66 5.24
C LEU A 94 6.77 -23.22 6.23
N PRO A 95 8.00 -23.56 5.78
CA PRO A 95 9.07 -24.02 6.65
C PRO A 95 9.37 -23.02 7.78
N ALA A 96 9.77 -23.54 8.94
CA ALA A 96 10.18 -22.71 10.06
C ALA A 96 11.39 -21.84 9.68
N GLY A 97 11.34 -20.56 10.08
CA GLY A 97 12.43 -19.61 9.84
C GLY A 97 12.35 -18.84 8.50
N VAL A 98 11.48 -19.24 7.58
CA VAL A 98 11.23 -18.48 6.35
C VAL A 98 10.59 -17.13 6.70
N ARG A 99 11.13 -16.03 6.15
CA ARG A 99 10.51 -14.70 6.27
C ARG A 99 9.29 -14.60 5.36
N VAL A 100 8.28 -13.85 5.79
CA VAL A 100 7.04 -13.70 5.01
C VAL A 100 6.61 -12.26 4.97
N VAL A 101 6.27 -11.78 3.76
CA VAL A 101 5.55 -10.53 3.55
C VAL A 101 4.19 -10.83 2.92
N ASP A 102 3.12 -10.53 3.64
CA ASP A 102 1.75 -10.76 3.19
C ASP A 102 1.15 -9.48 2.58
N LEU A 103 0.75 -9.55 1.32
CA LEU A 103 0.00 -8.50 0.62
C LEU A 103 -1.51 -8.68 0.80
N GLY A 104 -1.95 -9.83 1.36
CA GLY A 104 -3.32 -10.09 1.75
C GLY A 104 -3.72 -9.27 2.98
N ALA A 105 -4.98 -9.39 3.40
CA ALA A 105 -5.49 -8.65 4.55
C ALA A 105 -5.43 -9.42 5.86
N ASP A 106 -5.13 -10.72 5.81
CA ASP A 106 -5.37 -11.69 6.88
C ASP A 106 -4.73 -11.31 8.21
N HIS A 107 -3.61 -10.58 8.17
CA HIS A 107 -2.80 -10.27 9.34
C HIS A 107 -2.68 -8.76 9.66
N ARG A 108 -3.54 -7.89 9.06
CA ARG A 108 -3.45 -6.43 9.23
C ARG A 108 -4.19 -5.90 10.44
N LEU A 109 -5.38 -6.45 10.73
CA LEU A 109 -6.26 -5.92 11.77
C LEU A 109 -5.93 -6.51 13.15
N HIS A 110 -5.94 -5.66 14.19
CA HIS A 110 -5.75 -6.09 15.58
C HIS A 110 -7.07 -6.61 16.19
N ASP A 111 -8.21 -6.00 15.81
CA ASP A 111 -9.52 -6.36 16.35
C ASP A 111 -10.16 -7.50 15.55
N PRO A 112 -10.35 -8.70 16.17
CA PRO A 112 -11.02 -9.82 15.53
C PRO A 112 -12.46 -9.50 15.09
N GLN A 113 -13.16 -8.61 15.79
CA GLN A 113 -14.51 -8.22 15.40
C GLN A 113 -14.51 -7.31 14.17
N ALA A 114 -13.51 -6.41 14.04
CA ALA A 114 -13.33 -5.62 12.83
C ALA A 114 -13.01 -6.51 11.63
N TRP A 115 -12.16 -7.53 11.82
CA TRP A 115 -11.89 -8.55 10.79
C TRP A 115 -13.17 -9.27 10.37
N GLN A 116 -13.93 -9.80 11.32
CA GLN A 116 -15.16 -10.53 11.06
C GLN A 116 -16.19 -9.69 10.28
N ARG A 117 -16.32 -8.39 10.61
CA ARG A 117 -17.21 -7.46 9.89
C ARG A 117 -16.73 -7.14 8.47
N ALA A 118 -15.42 -7.02 8.26
CA ALA A 118 -14.84 -6.56 6.99
C ALA A 118 -14.61 -7.69 5.98
N TYR A 119 -14.19 -8.86 6.45
CA TYR A 119 -13.74 -9.97 5.60
C TYR A 119 -14.47 -11.29 5.87
N GLY A 120 -15.05 -11.45 7.06
CA GLY A 120 -15.64 -12.73 7.52
C GLY A 120 -14.57 -13.75 7.91
N GLY A 121 -15.00 -14.92 8.37
CA GLY A 121 -14.09 -16.00 8.76
C GLY A 121 -13.34 -15.77 10.07
N GLU A 122 -12.41 -16.66 10.39
CA GLU A 122 -11.61 -16.61 11.59
C GLU A 122 -10.47 -15.58 11.47
N HIS A 123 -10.17 -14.87 12.57
CA HIS A 123 -9.05 -13.93 12.63
C HIS A 123 -7.75 -14.70 12.84
N ALA A 124 -6.81 -14.57 11.90
CA ALA A 124 -5.57 -15.34 11.86
C ALA A 124 -4.42 -14.77 12.74
N GLY A 125 -4.71 -13.77 13.56
CA GLY A 125 -3.69 -13.03 14.31
C GLY A 125 -3.08 -11.89 13.51
N THR A 126 -2.34 -11.02 14.20
CA THR A 126 -1.78 -9.79 13.64
C THR A 126 -0.27 -9.91 13.50
N TRP A 127 0.26 -9.40 12.39
CA TRP A 127 1.70 -9.28 12.13
C TRP A 127 2.16 -7.83 12.21
N THR A 128 3.49 -7.63 12.16
CA THR A 128 4.08 -6.29 12.04
C THR A 128 3.53 -5.58 10.81
N TYR A 129 3.03 -4.36 11.00
CA TYR A 129 2.42 -3.60 9.91
C TYR A 129 3.48 -2.97 9.01
N GLY A 130 3.43 -3.30 7.73
CA GLY A 130 4.47 -3.04 6.74
C GLY A 130 4.41 -1.65 6.11
N MET A 131 4.46 -0.58 6.89
CA MET A 131 4.51 0.81 6.40
C MET A 131 5.72 1.53 7.03
N PRO A 132 6.92 1.43 6.44
CA PRO A 132 8.17 1.96 6.98
C PRO A 132 8.17 3.45 7.29
N GLU A 133 7.35 4.24 6.58
CA GLU A 133 7.24 5.69 6.72
C GLU A 133 6.54 6.13 8.02
N LEU A 134 5.91 5.19 8.74
CA LEU A 134 5.29 5.49 10.01
C LEU A 134 6.32 5.47 11.16
N PRO A 135 6.17 6.34 12.18
CA PRO A 135 7.11 6.41 13.29
C PRO A 135 7.32 5.06 13.99
N GLY A 136 8.57 4.64 14.10
CA GLY A 136 8.97 3.37 14.74
C GLY A 136 8.80 2.11 13.87
N ALA A 137 8.00 2.18 12.80
CA ALA A 137 7.67 1.00 12.00
C ALA A 137 8.89 0.37 11.29
N ARG A 138 9.86 1.19 10.87
CA ARG A 138 11.06 0.73 10.18
C ARG A 138 11.88 -0.24 11.03
N GLU A 139 12.04 0.05 12.32
CA GLU A 139 12.74 -0.83 13.26
C GLU A 139 11.93 -2.09 13.59
N GLU A 140 10.62 -1.97 13.76
CA GLU A 140 9.73 -3.12 13.96
C GLU A 140 9.82 -4.09 12.78
N ILE A 141 9.83 -3.58 11.53
CA ILE A 141 9.94 -4.39 10.31
C ILE A 141 11.30 -5.09 10.23
N ARG A 142 12.40 -4.40 10.54
CA ARG A 142 13.76 -4.98 10.46
C ARG A 142 13.94 -6.23 11.31
N VAL A 143 13.32 -6.28 12.48
CA VAL A 143 13.46 -7.39 13.42
C VAL A 143 12.36 -8.45 13.26
N SER A 144 11.38 -8.22 12.39
CA SER A 144 10.25 -9.11 12.19
C SER A 144 10.54 -10.18 11.14
N ASN A 145 10.02 -11.39 11.37
CA ASN A 145 9.97 -12.46 10.36
C ASN A 145 8.64 -12.51 9.62
N ARG A 146 7.64 -11.77 10.07
CA ARG A 146 6.27 -11.78 9.53
C ARG A 146 5.78 -10.34 9.40
N VAL A 147 5.53 -9.88 8.18
CA VAL A 147 5.09 -8.51 7.89
C VAL A 147 3.81 -8.55 7.08
N ALA A 148 2.80 -7.80 7.50
CA ALA A 148 1.57 -7.56 6.76
C ALA A 148 1.67 -6.21 6.04
N ALA A 149 1.87 -6.24 4.73
CA ALA A 149 1.87 -5.04 3.90
C ALA A 149 0.47 -4.40 3.85
N PRO A 150 0.35 -3.06 3.90
CA PRO A 150 -0.93 -2.37 3.93
C PRO A 150 -1.73 -2.55 2.65
N GLY A 151 -3.05 -2.31 2.71
CA GLY A 151 -3.87 -2.16 1.53
C GLY A 151 -3.55 -0.87 0.77
N CYS A 152 -3.89 -0.83 -0.53
CA CYS A 152 -3.55 0.33 -1.37
C CYS A 152 -4.22 1.64 -0.91
N TYR A 153 -5.51 1.61 -0.54
CA TYR A 153 -6.17 2.79 0.05
C TYR A 153 -5.61 3.15 1.43
N PRO A 154 -5.40 2.20 2.37
CA PRO A 154 -4.70 2.46 3.62
C PRO A 154 -3.34 3.12 3.43
N THR A 155 -2.56 2.70 2.45
CA THR A 155 -1.27 3.34 2.12
C THR A 155 -1.46 4.82 1.75
N ALA A 156 -2.31 5.12 0.77
CA ALA A 156 -2.52 6.50 0.32
C ALA A 156 -3.07 7.41 1.42
N VAL A 157 -4.10 6.93 2.14
CA VAL A 157 -4.82 7.72 3.15
C VAL A 157 -4.00 7.89 4.43
N SER A 158 -3.31 6.84 4.89
CA SER A 158 -2.47 6.95 6.09
C SER A 158 -1.29 7.88 5.86
N LEU A 159 -0.62 7.80 4.70
CA LEU A 159 0.46 8.73 4.36
C LEU A 159 -0.04 10.18 4.20
N ALA A 160 -1.30 10.40 3.85
CA ALA A 160 -1.88 11.75 3.81
C ALA A 160 -2.24 12.30 5.20
N LEU A 161 -2.78 11.48 6.10
CA LEU A 161 -3.43 11.95 7.32
C LEU A 161 -2.65 11.69 8.61
N VAL A 162 -1.78 10.66 8.68
CA VAL A 162 -1.02 10.35 9.91
C VAL A 162 -0.21 11.56 10.40
N PRO A 163 0.52 12.31 9.55
CA PRO A 163 1.24 13.49 10.04
C PRO A 163 0.36 14.51 10.73
N LEU A 164 -0.83 14.73 10.19
CA LEU A 164 -1.75 15.77 10.69
C LEU A 164 -2.45 15.34 11.98
N VAL A 165 -2.89 14.08 12.09
CA VAL A 165 -3.50 13.59 13.32
C VAL A 165 -2.47 13.41 14.43
N ALA A 166 -1.23 13.02 14.10
CA ALA A 166 -0.13 12.90 15.05
C ALA A 166 0.34 14.25 15.61
N ALA A 167 0.28 15.30 14.78
CA ALA A 167 0.58 16.68 15.19
C ALA A 167 -0.59 17.38 15.90
N GLY A 168 -1.75 16.71 16.05
CA GLY A 168 -2.96 17.37 16.56
C GLY A 168 -3.47 18.51 15.67
N ALA A 169 -3.11 18.50 14.39
CA ALA A 169 -3.43 19.60 13.46
C ALA A 169 -4.87 19.59 12.95
N VAL A 170 -5.51 18.41 12.99
CA VAL A 170 -6.88 18.22 12.52
C VAL A 170 -7.73 17.49 13.55
N ASP A 171 -9.03 17.69 13.52
CA ASP A 171 -9.99 16.99 14.35
C ASP A 171 -10.11 15.52 13.88
N PRO A 172 -9.68 14.54 14.69
CA PRO A 172 -9.74 13.13 14.33
C PRO A 172 -11.17 12.57 14.27
N SER A 173 -12.16 13.29 14.77
CA SER A 173 -13.57 12.88 14.76
C SER A 173 -14.32 13.27 13.48
N ASP A 174 -13.73 14.10 12.60
CA ASP A 174 -14.38 14.61 11.38
C ASP A 174 -13.47 14.44 10.14
N LEU A 175 -13.11 13.21 9.82
CA LEU A 175 -12.34 12.90 8.61
C LEU A 175 -13.26 12.45 7.47
N VAL A 176 -13.06 13.02 6.30
CA VAL A 176 -13.78 12.62 5.08
C VAL A 176 -12.77 12.29 3.99
N VAL A 177 -12.90 11.11 3.40
CA VAL A 177 -12.01 10.62 2.34
C VAL A 177 -12.83 10.18 1.14
N VAL A 178 -12.50 10.74 -0.02
CA VAL A 178 -12.96 10.27 -1.34
C VAL A 178 -11.72 9.84 -2.11
N ALA A 179 -11.70 8.59 -2.59
CA ALA A 179 -10.51 8.06 -3.26
C ALA A 179 -10.87 7.33 -4.55
N ALA A 180 -10.39 7.85 -5.68
CA ALA A 180 -10.51 7.23 -6.98
C ALA A 180 -9.39 6.20 -7.19
N SER A 181 -9.73 4.98 -7.62
CA SER A 181 -8.80 3.88 -7.88
C SER A 181 -8.97 3.31 -9.27
N GLY A 182 -7.86 2.91 -9.86
CA GLY A 182 -7.85 2.09 -11.07
C GLY A 182 -8.41 0.69 -10.85
N THR A 183 -8.83 0.06 -11.94
CA THR A 183 -9.53 -1.23 -11.98
C THR A 183 -8.69 -2.42 -11.51
N SER A 184 -7.35 -2.34 -11.64
CA SER A 184 -6.45 -3.43 -11.24
C SER A 184 -6.49 -3.77 -9.74
N GLY A 185 -6.95 -2.83 -8.89
CA GLY A 185 -7.15 -3.06 -7.46
C GLY A 185 -8.20 -4.13 -7.13
N ALA A 186 -9.07 -4.45 -8.06
CA ALA A 186 -10.09 -5.51 -7.93
C ALA A 186 -9.55 -6.92 -8.23
N GLY A 187 -8.26 -7.05 -8.60
CA GLY A 187 -7.62 -8.30 -9.00
C GLY A 187 -7.89 -8.70 -10.45
N ARG A 188 -7.29 -9.81 -10.89
CA ARG A 188 -7.32 -10.29 -12.28
C ARG A 188 -8.56 -11.11 -12.64
N SER A 189 -9.30 -11.58 -11.64
CA SER A 189 -10.50 -12.39 -11.89
C SER A 189 -11.53 -11.64 -12.73
N ALA A 190 -12.02 -12.28 -13.78
CA ALA A 190 -13.03 -11.69 -14.65
C ALA A 190 -14.34 -11.43 -13.89
N LYS A 191 -14.84 -10.21 -14.00
CA LYS A 191 -16.13 -9.79 -13.44
C LYS A 191 -16.83 -8.91 -14.46
N THR A 192 -18.15 -9.08 -14.63
CA THR A 192 -18.94 -8.28 -15.58
C THR A 192 -18.76 -6.79 -15.34
N SER A 193 -18.80 -6.34 -14.09
CA SER A 193 -18.62 -4.92 -13.69
C SER A 193 -17.23 -4.36 -13.97
N LEU A 194 -16.27 -5.16 -14.43
CA LEU A 194 -14.90 -4.76 -14.75
C LEU A 194 -14.58 -4.97 -16.24
N LEU A 195 -15.57 -5.32 -17.05
CA LEU A 195 -15.40 -5.38 -18.52
C LEU A 195 -15.11 -3.97 -19.07
N GLY A 196 -14.32 -3.90 -20.14
CA GLY A 196 -13.97 -2.62 -20.74
C GLY A 196 -15.21 -1.78 -21.11
N SER A 197 -16.28 -2.40 -21.63
CA SER A 197 -17.52 -1.72 -21.99
C SER A 197 -18.29 -1.15 -20.78
N GLU A 198 -18.03 -1.69 -19.58
CA GLU A 198 -18.68 -1.23 -18.33
C GLU A 198 -17.89 -0.10 -17.66
N VAL A 199 -16.54 -0.15 -17.74
CA VAL A 199 -15.70 0.80 -17.01
C VAL A 199 -15.15 1.95 -17.84
N MET A 200 -15.06 1.78 -19.18
CA MET A 200 -14.56 2.87 -20.05
C MET A 200 -15.60 3.98 -20.15
N GLY A 201 -15.22 5.18 -19.69
CA GLY A 201 -16.12 6.34 -19.67
C GLY A 201 -17.03 6.41 -18.44
N ASP A 202 -16.90 5.48 -17.48
CA ASP A 202 -17.65 5.50 -16.23
C ASP A 202 -16.78 5.80 -15.02
N LEU A 203 -17.32 6.51 -14.04
CA LEU A 203 -16.71 6.82 -12.75
C LEU A 203 -17.73 6.51 -11.66
N THR A 204 -17.56 5.37 -10.96
CA THR A 204 -18.60 4.81 -10.10
C THR A 204 -18.13 4.65 -8.66
N ALA A 205 -18.90 5.20 -7.70
CA ALA A 205 -18.69 4.93 -6.29
C ALA A 205 -19.12 3.49 -5.95
N TYR A 206 -18.33 2.78 -5.14
CA TYR A 206 -18.63 1.41 -4.75
C TYR A 206 -18.39 1.16 -3.26
N LYS A 207 -19.08 0.20 -2.66
CA LYS A 207 -18.95 -0.16 -1.23
C LYS A 207 -18.93 1.07 -0.30
N VAL A 208 -19.71 2.11 -0.61
CA VAL A 208 -19.79 3.34 0.20
C VAL A 208 -20.20 2.99 1.63
N GLY A 209 -19.44 3.49 2.62
CA GLY A 209 -19.66 3.23 4.03
C GLY A 209 -19.32 1.80 4.51
N SER A 210 -19.00 0.86 3.59
CA SER A 210 -18.80 -0.57 3.91
C SER A 210 -17.51 -1.17 3.33
N HIS A 211 -16.58 -0.36 2.83
CA HIS A 211 -15.35 -0.84 2.22
C HIS A 211 -14.42 -1.47 3.27
N GLN A 212 -13.89 -2.66 2.95
CA GLN A 212 -13.06 -3.47 3.86
C GLN A 212 -11.74 -2.80 4.29
N HIS A 213 -11.23 -1.80 3.58
CA HIS A 213 -10.04 -1.05 3.99
C HIS A 213 -10.32 0.02 5.04
N ARG A 214 -11.59 0.39 5.30
CA ARG A 214 -11.94 1.42 6.28
C ARG A 214 -11.46 1.08 7.70
N PRO A 215 -11.67 -0.14 8.25
CA PRO A 215 -11.16 -0.51 9.58
C PRO A 215 -9.64 -0.39 9.70
N GLU A 216 -8.89 -0.77 8.66
CA GLU A 216 -7.44 -0.69 8.62
C GLU A 216 -6.96 0.77 8.69
N ILE A 217 -7.59 1.68 7.92
CA ILE A 217 -7.28 3.12 7.97
C ILE A 217 -7.59 3.68 9.35
N VAL A 218 -8.78 3.40 9.88
CA VAL A 218 -9.21 3.88 11.21
C VAL A 218 -8.27 3.37 12.31
N GLN A 219 -7.86 2.10 12.27
CA GLN A 219 -6.90 1.53 13.20
C GLN A 219 -5.57 2.29 13.18
N THR A 220 -5.03 2.51 11.98
CA THR A 220 -3.75 3.21 11.82
C THR A 220 -3.85 4.66 12.30
N LEU A 221 -4.85 5.40 11.84
CA LEU A 221 -5.02 6.81 12.24
C LEU A 221 -5.26 6.95 13.75
N SER A 222 -6.07 6.07 14.36
CA SER A 222 -6.34 6.11 15.80
C SER A 222 -5.10 5.86 16.65
N ARG A 223 -4.18 4.97 16.18
CA ARG A 223 -2.89 4.74 16.85
C ARG A 223 -2.08 6.02 16.96
N TYR A 224 -2.01 6.82 15.91
CA TYR A 224 -1.18 8.04 15.86
C TYR A 224 -1.90 9.30 16.37
N ALA A 225 -3.23 9.33 16.32
CA ALA A 225 -4.01 10.39 16.96
C ALA A 225 -4.06 10.26 18.49
N GLY A 226 -3.72 9.08 19.05
CA GLY A 226 -3.88 8.78 20.48
C GLY A 226 -5.34 8.77 20.96
N SER A 227 -6.31 8.80 20.03
CA SER A 227 -7.74 8.83 20.30
C SER A 227 -8.51 8.13 19.16
N PRO A 228 -9.76 7.69 19.39
CA PRO A 228 -10.59 7.11 18.35
C PRO A 228 -10.83 8.06 17.19
N VAL A 229 -10.65 7.57 15.97
CA VAL A 229 -10.88 8.31 14.72
C VAL A 229 -12.26 7.98 14.16
N SER A 230 -12.99 9.01 13.74
CA SER A 230 -14.21 8.87 12.93
C SER A 230 -13.95 9.31 11.50
N MET A 231 -14.27 8.43 10.54
CA MET A 231 -13.98 8.69 9.13
C MET A 231 -15.12 8.22 8.21
N SER A 232 -15.56 9.09 7.32
CA SER A 232 -16.34 8.72 6.14
C SER A 232 -15.38 8.34 5.01
N PHE A 233 -15.64 7.19 4.35
CA PHE A 233 -14.82 6.71 3.24
C PHE A 233 -15.67 6.36 2.03
N THR A 234 -15.41 7.03 0.91
CA THR A 234 -16.08 6.82 -0.37
C THR A 234 -15.06 6.43 -1.44
N PRO A 235 -14.88 5.13 -1.70
CA PRO A 235 -14.05 4.69 -2.81
C PRO A 235 -14.79 4.84 -4.12
N VAL A 236 -14.05 5.21 -5.17
CA VAL A 236 -14.57 5.43 -6.52
C VAL A 236 -13.72 4.61 -7.50
N LEU A 237 -14.36 3.82 -8.35
CA LEU A 237 -13.70 3.14 -9.45
C LEU A 237 -13.58 4.11 -10.63
N ALA A 238 -12.36 4.31 -11.12
CA ALA A 238 -12.07 5.20 -12.24
C ALA A 238 -11.68 4.41 -13.49
N PRO A 239 -11.95 4.93 -14.69
CA PRO A 239 -11.66 4.28 -15.98
C PRO A 239 -10.17 4.34 -16.31
N MET A 240 -9.33 3.85 -15.42
CA MET A 240 -7.89 3.74 -15.58
C MET A 240 -7.41 2.39 -15.06
N PRO A 241 -6.35 1.80 -15.61
CA PRO A 241 -5.87 0.50 -15.14
C PRO A 241 -5.21 0.58 -13.76
N ARG A 242 -4.42 1.63 -13.49
CA ARG A 242 -3.61 1.77 -12.27
C ARG A 242 -3.71 3.19 -11.71
N GLY A 243 -3.41 3.32 -10.42
CA GLY A 243 -3.33 4.56 -9.68
C GLY A 243 -4.42 4.70 -8.63
N ILE A 244 -4.11 5.42 -7.55
CA ILE A 244 -5.07 5.94 -6.58
C ILE A 244 -4.83 7.43 -6.44
N LEU A 245 -5.92 8.21 -6.49
CA LEU A 245 -5.97 9.60 -6.08
C LEU A 245 -6.92 9.72 -4.90
N ALA A 246 -6.39 9.97 -3.71
CA ALA A 246 -7.17 10.15 -2.50
C ALA A 246 -7.25 11.65 -2.14
N THR A 247 -8.47 12.15 -1.98
CA THR A 247 -8.75 13.47 -1.42
C THR A 247 -9.25 13.28 0.00
N CYS A 248 -8.46 13.75 0.96
CA CYS A 248 -8.72 13.65 2.38
C CYS A 248 -9.04 15.04 2.92
N THR A 249 -10.15 15.21 3.64
CA THR A 249 -10.50 16.48 4.26
C THR A 249 -10.81 16.29 5.74
N ALA A 250 -10.46 17.31 6.55
CA ALA A 250 -10.70 17.34 7.97
C ALA A 250 -10.90 18.78 8.44
N ARG A 251 -11.57 19.00 9.59
CA ARG A 251 -11.53 20.31 10.24
C ARG A 251 -10.17 20.54 10.88
N PRO A 252 -9.64 21.77 10.86
CA PRO A 252 -8.50 22.12 11.71
C PRO A 252 -8.86 21.89 13.18
N SER A 253 -7.89 21.48 13.99
CA SER A 253 -8.10 21.36 15.44
C SER A 253 -8.22 22.75 16.10
N ALA A 254 -8.88 22.80 17.26
CA ALA A 254 -8.98 24.03 18.04
C ALA A 254 -7.61 24.57 18.51
N GLU A 255 -6.63 23.71 18.68
CA GLU A 255 -5.27 24.08 19.10
C GLU A 255 -4.54 24.86 18.01
N ILE A 256 -4.65 24.44 16.74
CA ILE A 256 -4.07 25.17 15.60
C ILE A 256 -4.83 26.50 15.36
N VAL A 257 -6.16 26.49 15.51
CA VAL A 257 -6.98 27.71 15.35
C VAL A 257 -6.63 28.76 16.40
N SER A 258 -6.32 28.39 17.64
CA SER A 258 -5.99 29.32 18.72
C SER A 258 -4.61 29.97 18.60
N GLY A 259 -3.72 29.46 17.75
CA GLY A 259 -2.40 30.02 17.47
C GLY A 259 -2.38 31.10 16.36
N ASP A 260 -3.54 31.60 15.93
CA ASP A 260 -3.66 32.58 14.84
C ASP A 260 -3.27 34.00 15.27
N ASP A 261 -1.97 34.33 15.17
CA ASP A 261 -1.44 35.70 15.33
C ASP A 261 -1.87 36.67 14.20
N LEU A 262 -2.50 36.17 13.13
CA LEU A 262 -2.83 36.92 11.91
C LEU A 262 -4.31 37.36 11.84
N GLY A 263 -5.16 36.95 12.80
CA GLY A 263 -6.55 37.40 12.86
C GLY A 263 -7.48 36.85 11.76
N THR A 264 -7.05 35.78 11.05
CA THR A 264 -7.84 35.15 9.99
C THR A 264 -8.93 34.22 10.54
N GLY A 265 -8.91 33.94 11.84
CA GLY A 265 -9.88 33.06 12.53
C GLY A 265 -9.77 31.59 12.19
N LEU A 266 -8.76 31.18 11.39
CA LEU A 266 -8.56 29.82 10.95
C LEU A 266 -7.23 29.20 11.42
N GLY A 267 -6.36 29.95 12.09
CA GLY A 267 -5.10 29.53 12.75
C GLY A 267 -4.15 28.59 11.98
N ALA A 268 -4.64 27.88 10.97
CA ALA A 268 -3.89 27.04 10.09
C ALA A 268 -3.96 27.60 8.67
N ASP A 269 -2.84 28.02 8.11
CA ASP A 269 -2.72 28.31 6.69
C ASP A 269 -2.18 27.08 5.92
N ALA A 270 -2.21 27.18 4.61
CA ALA A 270 -1.74 26.09 3.73
C ALA A 270 -0.24 25.77 3.93
N GLU A 271 0.57 26.77 4.30
CA GLU A 271 2.02 26.57 4.53
C GLU A 271 2.27 25.82 5.84
N THR A 272 1.55 26.13 6.91
CA THR A 272 1.60 25.40 8.18
C THR A 272 1.27 23.92 7.99
N ILE A 273 0.17 23.61 7.30
CA ILE A 273 -0.24 22.22 7.04
C ILE A 273 0.77 21.49 6.15
N THR A 274 1.25 22.15 5.10
CA THR A 274 2.27 21.58 4.21
C THR A 274 3.61 21.42 4.94
N GLY A 275 3.94 22.36 5.85
CA GLY A 275 5.11 22.32 6.72
C GLY A 275 5.12 21.10 7.63
N ILE A 276 3.98 20.73 8.23
CA ILE A 276 3.82 19.50 9.02
C ILE A 276 4.13 18.26 8.17
N LEU A 277 3.59 18.18 6.94
CA LEU A 277 3.86 17.06 6.04
C LEU A 277 5.35 16.99 5.69
N ARG A 278 5.99 18.11 5.36
CA ARG A 278 7.43 18.15 5.02
C ARG A 278 8.31 17.73 6.20
N ALA A 279 8.02 18.25 7.39
CA ALA A 279 8.78 17.91 8.59
C ALA A 279 8.64 16.43 8.98
N PHE A 280 7.42 15.88 8.86
CA PHE A 280 7.16 14.48 9.18
C PHE A 280 7.88 13.52 8.22
N TYR A 281 7.94 13.86 6.92
CA TYR A 281 8.53 13.03 5.88
C TYR A 281 9.94 13.50 5.45
N ASP A 282 10.61 14.28 6.28
CA ASP A 282 12.01 14.66 5.98
C ASP A 282 12.90 13.42 5.89
N GLY A 283 13.66 13.33 4.81
CA GLY A 283 14.51 12.16 4.53
C GLY A 283 13.80 10.90 4.03
N GLU A 284 12.46 10.87 3.92
CA GLU A 284 11.74 9.70 3.42
C GLU A 284 11.95 9.48 1.91
N PRO A 285 12.52 8.32 1.50
CA PRO A 285 12.94 8.12 0.11
C PRO A 285 11.77 8.06 -0.87
N PHE A 286 10.59 7.63 -0.41
CA PHE A 286 9.42 7.40 -1.26
C PHE A 286 8.25 8.33 -1.00
N VAL A 287 8.46 9.43 -0.26
CA VAL A 287 7.44 10.45 -0.06
C VAL A 287 7.87 11.76 -0.73
N ARG A 288 6.97 12.38 -1.47
CA ARG A 288 7.19 13.67 -2.14
C ARG A 288 6.07 14.62 -1.80
N VAL A 289 6.33 15.56 -0.90
CA VAL A 289 5.44 16.70 -0.65
C VAL A 289 5.71 17.74 -1.74
N LEU A 290 4.73 17.91 -2.64
CA LEU A 290 4.86 18.77 -3.81
C LEU A 290 4.90 20.26 -3.42
N PRO A 291 5.48 21.13 -4.26
CA PRO A 291 5.41 22.58 -4.07
C PRO A 291 3.97 23.10 -4.10
N ALA A 292 3.71 24.23 -3.44
CA ALA A 292 2.42 24.91 -3.46
C ALA A 292 1.91 25.12 -4.91
N GLY A 293 0.61 24.87 -5.12
CA GLY A 293 -0.03 24.97 -6.42
C GLY A 293 0.20 23.77 -7.37
N ARG A 294 1.03 22.79 -7.00
CA ARG A 294 1.22 21.55 -7.76
C ARG A 294 0.51 20.38 -7.08
N TRP A 295 -0.50 19.86 -7.74
CA TRP A 295 -1.31 18.77 -7.19
C TRP A 295 -0.85 17.39 -7.67
N PRO A 296 -0.96 16.36 -6.79
CA PRO A 296 -0.67 14.98 -7.14
C PRO A 296 -1.49 14.48 -8.34
N ARG A 297 -0.88 13.65 -9.18
CA ARG A 297 -1.49 13.02 -10.35
C ARG A 297 -1.14 11.54 -10.36
N THR A 298 -2.10 10.67 -10.67
CA THR A 298 -1.88 9.21 -10.73
C THR A 298 -0.84 8.83 -11.78
N SER A 299 -0.82 9.52 -12.94
CA SER A 299 0.18 9.28 -13.98
C SER A 299 1.61 9.56 -13.51
N SER A 300 1.82 10.53 -12.60
CA SER A 300 3.15 10.88 -12.11
C SER A 300 3.76 9.86 -11.14
N THR A 301 2.94 8.96 -10.59
CA THR A 301 3.38 7.91 -9.67
C THR A 301 3.34 6.52 -10.29
N LEU A 302 2.87 6.40 -11.53
CA LEU A 302 2.74 5.12 -12.23
C LEU A 302 4.07 4.36 -12.29
N GLY A 303 4.06 3.11 -11.83
CA GLY A 303 5.24 2.22 -11.80
C GLY A 303 6.29 2.57 -10.74
N SER A 304 6.10 3.64 -9.97
CA SER A 304 7.03 4.04 -8.90
C SER A 304 6.58 3.61 -7.51
N ASN A 305 7.53 3.51 -6.58
CA ASN A 305 7.23 3.27 -5.16
C ASN A 305 6.98 4.57 -4.38
N CYS A 306 6.69 5.68 -5.08
CA CYS A 306 6.46 6.98 -4.45
C CYS A 306 4.98 7.24 -4.16
N VAL A 307 4.74 7.99 -3.08
CA VAL A 307 3.54 8.79 -2.86
C VAL A 307 3.85 10.26 -3.16
N HIS A 308 2.98 10.93 -3.90
CA HIS A 308 2.97 12.37 -4.03
C HIS A 308 1.87 12.96 -3.15
N LEU A 309 2.21 13.96 -2.36
CA LEU A 309 1.33 14.63 -1.41
C LEU A 309 1.29 16.12 -1.67
N GLN A 310 0.16 16.75 -1.48
CA GLN A 310 0.01 18.20 -1.35
C GLN A 310 -1.18 18.52 -0.47
N ALA A 311 -1.06 19.60 0.31
CA ALA A 311 -2.12 20.06 1.20
C ALA A 311 -2.45 21.54 0.97
N THR A 312 -3.66 21.91 1.34
CA THR A 312 -4.12 23.29 1.40
C THR A 312 -5.19 23.44 2.49
N VAL A 313 -5.56 24.67 2.77
CA VAL A 313 -6.72 25.02 3.59
C VAL A 313 -7.76 25.68 2.70
N ASP A 314 -8.97 25.12 2.67
CA ASP A 314 -10.17 25.77 2.15
C ASP A 314 -10.73 26.68 3.25
N ALA A 315 -10.38 27.96 3.17
CA ALA A 315 -10.71 28.93 4.21
C ALA A 315 -12.23 29.19 4.31
N GLU A 316 -12.95 29.17 3.18
CA GLU A 316 -14.39 29.38 3.17
C GLU A 316 -15.14 28.20 3.80
N ALA A 317 -14.70 26.99 3.52
CA ALA A 317 -15.27 25.77 4.08
C ALA A 317 -14.74 25.44 5.49
N GLY A 318 -13.66 26.11 5.93
CA GLY A 318 -12.99 25.82 7.21
C GLY A 318 -12.43 24.39 7.24
N ARG A 319 -11.78 23.94 6.15
CA ARG A 319 -11.28 22.57 6.05
C ARG A 319 -9.84 22.50 5.55
N VAL A 320 -9.06 21.64 6.19
CA VAL A 320 -7.80 21.14 5.63
C VAL A 320 -8.13 20.14 4.53
N VAL A 321 -7.44 20.25 3.40
CA VAL A 321 -7.55 19.33 2.27
C VAL A 321 -6.16 18.77 1.95
N VAL A 322 -6.02 17.45 1.97
CA VAL A 322 -4.80 16.75 1.55
C VAL A 322 -5.12 15.84 0.38
N VAL A 323 -4.33 15.96 -0.68
CA VAL A 323 -4.42 15.06 -1.84
C VAL A 323 -3.19 14.16 -1.87
N ALA A 324 -3.41 12.87 -2.06
CA ALA A 324 -2.37 11.86 -2.21
C ALA A 324 -2.55 11.09 -3.52
N ALA A 325 -1.44 10.85 -4.24
CA ALA A 325 -1.43 9.94 -5.39
C ALA A 325 -0.37 8.87 -5.22
N ILE A 326 -0.72 7.63 -5.54
CA ILE A 326 0.17 6.46 -5.58
C ILE A 326 -0.13 5.59 -6.78
N ASP A 327 0.79 4.73 -7.16
CA ASP A 327 0.48 3.53 -7.93
C ASP A 327 -0.06 2.44 -7.01
N ASN A 328 -1.29 1.98 -7.24
CA ASN A 328 -1.97 1.02 -6.39
C ASN A 328 -1.36 -0.39 -6.38
N LEU A 329 -0.62 -0.77 -7.42
CA LEU A 329 0.07 -2.05 -7.50
C LEU A 329 1.53 -1.97 -7.02
N THR A 330 2.20 -0.82 -7.20
CA THR A 330 3.58 -0.62 -6.71
C THR A 330 3.57 -0.14 -5.27
N LYS A 331 3.49 1.17 -4.99
CA LYS A 331 3.47 1.69 -3.61
C LYS A 331 2.29 1.17 -2.80
N GLY A 332 1.15 0.93 -3.43
CA GLY A 332 -0.04 0.40 -2.77
C GLY A 332 -0.02 -1.11 -2.49
N ALA A 333 0.98 -1.87 -2.97
CA ALA A 333 1.04 -3.33 -2.82
C ALA A 333 2.47 -3.88 -2.96
N ALA A 334 2.89 -4.27 -4.16
CA ALA A 334 4.13 -5.01 -4.42
C ALA A 334 5.39 -4.23 -4.06
N GLY A 335 5.44 -2.95 -4.38
CA GLY A 335 6.60 -2.10 -4.06
C GLY A 335 6.75 -1.89 -2.55
N GLN A 336 5.65 -1.71 -1.84
CA GLN A 336 5.63 -1.65 -0.37
C GLN A 336 6.13 -2.97 0.24
N ALA A 337 5.71 -4.12 -0.33
CA ALA A 337 6.16 -5.43 0.11
C ALA A 337 7.67 -5.63 -0.11
N VAL A 338 8.21 -5.22 -1.26
CA VAL A 338 9.66 -5.28 -1.53
C VAL A 338 10.42 -4.33 -0.61
N GLN A 339 9.92 -3.14 -0.34
CA GLN A 339 10.52 -2.20 0.62
C GLN A 339 10.62 -2.83 2.03
N CYS A 340 9.57 -3.49 2.50
CA CYS A 340 9.59 -4.24 3.76
C CYS A 340 10.58 -5.41 3.73
N ALA A 341 10.59 -6.18 2.64
CA ALA A 341 11.52 -7.29 2.46
C ALA A 341 12.99 -6.83 2.52
N ASN A 342 13.32 -5.70 1.90
CA ASN A 342 14.66 -5.11 1.98
C ASN A 342 15.08 -4.85 3.44
N LEU A 343 14.19 -4.24 4.23
CA LEU A 343 14.43 -3.99 5.65
C LEU A 343 14.63 -5.28 6.44
N MET A 344 13.75 -6.28 6.25
CA MET A 344 13.83 -7.60 6.89
C MET A 344 15.13 -8.35 6.55
N LEU A 345 15.67 -8.10 5.36
CA LEU A 345 16.91 -8.70 4.85
C LEU A 345 18.16 -7.85 5.18
N GLY A 346 18.01 -6.73 5.89
CA GLY A 346 19.11 -5.83 6.23
C GLY A 346 19.69 -5.08 5.03
N GLN A 347 18.94 -4.99 3.93
CA GLN A 347 19.32 -4.21 2.74
C GLN A 347 18.80 -2.76 2.83
N PRO A 348 19.38 -1.82 2.08
CA PRO A 348 18.78 -0.51 1.92
C PRO A 348 17.35 -0.62 1.38
N GLU A 349 16.39 0.01 2.04
CA GLU A 349 14.95 -0.13 1.71
C GLU A 349 14.60 0.25 0.27
N THR A 350 15.43 1.06 -0.38
CA THR A 350 15.25 1.52 -1.76
C THR A 350 15.77 0.56 -2.83
N THR A 351 16.42 -0.54 -2.44
CA THR A 351 17.03 -1.49 -3.38
C THR A 351 15.97 -2.08 -4.32
N GLY A 352 16.22 -2.03 -5.63
CA GLY A 352 15.31 -2.56 -6.66
C GLY A 352 14.02 -1.76 -6.86
N LEU A 353 13.85 -0.60 -6.18
CA LEU A 353 12.63 0.21 -6.24
C LEU A 353 12.90 1.57 -6.89
N SER A 354 12.05 1.97 -7.83
CA SER A 354 12.11 3.30 -8.45
C SER A 354 11.31 4.33 -7.68
N ALA A 355 11.90 5.50 -7.46
CA ALA A 355 11.20 6.69 -6.99
C ALA A 355 10.62 7.53 -8.15
N GLN A 356 10.84 7.14 -9.41
CA GLN A 356 10.39 7.87 -10.60
C GLN A 356 9.25 7.13 -11.28
N GLY A 357 8.17 7.84 -11.58
CA GLY A 357 7.06 7.31 -12.37
C GLY A 357 7.40 7.24 -13.85
N VAL A 358 6.68 6.39 -14.58
CA VAL A 358 6.85 6.17 -16.04
C VAL A 358 5.90 7.01 -16.89
N ALA A 359 5.28 8.05 -16.29
CA ALA A 359 4.38 8.95 -17.04
C ALA A 359 4.89 9.28 -18.46
N PRO A 360 4.02 9.58 -19.44
CA PRO A 360 2.83 10.41 -19.37
C PRO A 360 1.59 9.79 -18.76
#